data_f839c54ea7a6ef04e9e5d76134f4fbad
#
_entry.id   f839c54ea7a6ef04e9e5d76134f4fbad
#
_cell.length_a   1.000
_cell.length_b   1.000
_cell.length_c   1.000
_cell.angle_alpha   90.00
_cell.angle_beta   90.00
_cell.angle_gamma   90.00
#
_symmetry.space_group_name_H-M   'P 1'
#
loop_
_entity.id
_entity.type
_entity.pdbx_description
1 polymer ?
#
loop_
_entity_poly.entity_id
_entity_poly.type
_entity_poly.pdbx_seq_one_letter_code
_entity_poly.pdbx_strand_id
1 'polypeptide(L)'
;MPSVNRMASNFVSRLTPVECSMKAQAAIVAESEVVGVASHSLVLVRKIKGNTFQTVLRAKLDDHPEGTSIRLTTGMDRIVFVFACIFMAAFALLAVAFLLAFLRVFTSFQFSDQDRRDWLFLSTPLLSLIAGVGLIQLGRYVSRHDAPFLTRLVVDATEAKSKGDSLTR
;
A
#
# COMPACT_ATOMS: atom_id res chain seq x y z
N MET A 1 8.62 13.93 -6.24
CA MET A 1 7.42 13.07 -6.21
C MET A 1 7.04 12.86 -4.76
N PRO A 2 5.85 13.24 -4.31
CA PRO A 2 5.45 13.12 -2.91
C PRO A 2 5.40 11.65 -2.51
N SER A 3 6.10 11.33 -1.43
CA SER A 3 6.11 10.01 -0.82
C SER A 3 4.73 9.73 -0.22
N VAL A 4 3.94 8.89 -0.87
CA VAL A 4 2.66 8.42 -0.34
C VAL A 4 2.92 7.75 1.00
N ASN A 5 2.62 8.48 2.09
CA ASN A 5 2.46 8.06 3.48
C ASN A 5 3.38 6.89 3.91
N ARG A 6 4.70 7.11 3.87
CA ARG A 6 5.68 6.17 4.40
C ARG A 6 5.88 6.50 5.87
N MET A 7 5.28 5.73 6.76
CA MET A 7 5.72 5.71 8.15
C MET A 7 7.14 5.11 8.14
N ALA A 8 8.14 5.93 8.37
CA ALA A 8 9.50 5.48 8.57
C ALA A 8 9.75 5.40 10.07
N SER A 9 10.04 4.22 10.57
CA SER A 9 10.43 3.98 11.96
C SER A 9 11.84 3.45 11.99
N ASN A 10 12.66 3.97 12.89
CA ASN A 10 14.05 3.55 13.05
C ASN A 10 14.21 2.78 14.35
N PHE A 11 14.82 1.63 14.25
CA PHE A 11 15.12 0.73 15.37
C PHE A 11 16.61 0.39 15.36
N VAL A 12 17.11 -0.05 16.51
CA VAL A 12 18.50 -0.55 16.64
C VAL A 12 18.44 -1.93 17.29
N SER A 13 19.10 -2.88 16.68
CA SER A 13 19.31 -4.25 17.20
C SER A 13 20.78 -4.42 17.55
N ARG A 14 21.06 -5.23 18.58
CA ARG A 14 22.44 -5.63 18.93
C ARG A 14 22.99 -6.72 18.04
N LEU A 15 22.16 -7.33 17.20
CA LEU A 15 22.53 -8.37 16.26
C LEU A 15 23.24 -7.77 15.04
N THR A 16 24.07 -8.56 14.38
CA THR A 16 24.63 -8.18 13.07
C THR A 16 23.56 -8.20 11.99
N PRO A 17 23.74 -7.49 10.86
CA PRO A 17 22.76 -7.50 9.76
C PRO A 17 22.44 -8.93 9.25
N VAL A 18 23.44 -9.81 9.24
CA VAL A 18 23.26 -11.22 8.85
C VAL A 18 22.36 -11.96 9.82
N GLU A 19 22.63 -11.83 11.12
CA GLU A 19 21.80 -12.46 12.16
C GLU A 19 20.38 -11.91 12.14
N CYS A 20 20.20 -10.58 11.98
CA CYS A 20 18.90 -9.96 11.82
C CYS A 20 18.14 -10.53 10.62
N SER A 21 18.81 -10.70 9.47
CA SER A 21 18.18 -11.27 8.28
C SER A 21 17.80 -12.74 8.48
N MET A 22 18.65 -13.54 9.13
CA MET A 22 18.36 -14.96 9.41
C MET A 22 17.19 -15.13 10.38
N LYS A 23 17.16 -14.36 11.48
CA LYS A 23 16.06 -14.39 12.44
C LYS A 23 14.74 -13.88 11.82
N ALA A 24 14.80 -12.82 11.02
CA ALA A 24 13.64 -12.33 10.29
C ALA A 24 13.11 -13.38 9.30
N GLN A 25 13.99 -14.05 8.56
CA GLN A 25 13.61 -15.13 7.65
C GLN A 25 12.98 -16.31 8.40
N ALA A 26 13.53 -16.70 9.53
CA ALA A 26 12.95 -17.76 10.36
C ALA A 26 11.55 -17.40 10.87
N ALA A 27 11.35 -16.14 11.30
CA ALA A 27 10.04 -15.66 11.75
C ALA A 27 9.02 -15.60 10.60
N ILE A 28 9.44 -15.19 9.39
CA ILE A 28 8.59 -15.21 8.19
C ILE A 28 8.15 -16.64 7.86
N VAL A 29 9.06 -17.60 7.92
CA VAL A 29 8.73 -19.01 7.61
C VAL A 29 7.82 -19.63 8.67
N ALA A 30 7.98 -19.24 9.94
CA ALA A 30 7.14 -19.70 11.03
C ALA A 30 5.70 -19.17 10.97
N GLU A 31 5.49 -18.02 10.32
CA GLU A 31 4.19 -17.36 10.26
C GLU A 31 3.49 -17.69 8.94
N SER A 32 2.47 -18.56 8.99
CA SER A 32 1.76 -19.05 7.81
C SER A 32 0.99 -17.96 7.03
N GLU A 33 0.68 -16.83 7.67
CA GLU A 33 -0.06 -15.72 7.05
C GLU A 33 0.86 -14.69 6.39
N VAL A 34 2.16 -14.92 6.36
CA VAL A 34 3.14 -13.95 5.88
C VAL A 34 3.99 -14.57 4.77
N VAL A 35 4.27 -13.78 3.75
CA VAL A 35 5.25 -14.11 2.71
C VAL A 35 6.29 -13.02 2.66
N GLY A 36 7.54 -13.39 2.60
CA GLY A 36 8.62 -12.43 2.53
C GLY A 36 9.94 -13.06 2.18
N VAL A 37 10.91 -12.18 1.95
CA VAL A 37 12.30 -12.54 1.69
C VAL A 37 13.17 -11.67 2.57
N ALA A 38 14.07 -12.28 3.34
CA ALA A 38 15.12 -11.59 4.06
C ALA A 38 16.46 -11.82 3.39
N SER A 39 17.18 -10.74 3.13
CA SER A 39 18.56 -10.74 2.63
C SER A 39 19.44 -9.94 3.58
N HIS A 40 20.76 -9.95 3.34
CA HIS A 40 21.76 -9.28 4.19
C HIS A 40 21.41 -7.80 4.53
N SER A 41 20.82 -7.07 3.61
CA SER A 41 20.56 -5.63 3.78
C SER A 41 19.07 -5.25 3.67
N LEU A 42 18.20 -6.19 3.37
CA LEU A 42 16.78 -5.90 3.10
C LEU A 42 15.89 -7.06 3.53
N VAL A 43 14.86 -6.74 4.30
CA VAL A 43 13.75 -7.66 4.61
C VAL A 43 12.48 -7.11 3.97
N LEU A 44 11.83 -7.93 3.17
CA LEU A 44 10.55 -7.62 2.54
C LEU A 44 9.52 -8.60 3.08
N VAL A 45 8.46 -8.07 3.66
CA VAL A 45 7.40 -8.89 4.26
C VAL A 45 6.03 -8.35 3.84
N ARG A 46 5.13 -9.25 3.50
CA ARG A 46 3.72 -8.91 3.25
C ARG A 46 2.81 -9.98 3.86
N LYS A 47 1.63 -9.59 4.33
CA LYS A 47 0.62 -10.52 4.80
C LYS A 47 -0.14 -11.14 3.62
N ILE A 48 -0.36 -12.46 3.66
CA ILE A 48 -1.15 -13.16 2.64
C ILE A 48 -2.63 -12.89 2.94
N LYS A 49 -3.26 -12.07 2.12
CA LYS A 49 -4.71 -11.86 2.13
C LYS A 49 -5.18 -11.82 0.68
N GLY A 50 -6.42 -12.19 0.43
CA GLY A 50 -7.05 -12.06 -0.89
C GLY A 50 -7.24 -10.61 -1.37
N ASN A 51 -6.53 -9.65 -0.80
CA ASN A 51 -6.61 -8.24 -1.11
C ASN A 51 -5.37 -7.78 -1.89
N THR A 52 -5.57 -7.28 -3.09
CA THR A 52 -4.52 -6.75 -3.96
C THR A 52 -3.82 -5.51 -3.38
N PHE A 53 -4.50 -4.75 -2.48
CA PHE A 53 -3.98 -3.54 -1.85
C PHE A 53 -3.23 -3.81 -0.54
N GLN A 54 -2.50 -4.92 -0.47
CA GLN A 54 -1.77 -5.31 0.73
C GLN A 54 -0.66 -4.32 1.08
N THR A 55 -0.44 -4.18 2.39
CA THR A 55 0.71 -3.45 2.91
C THR A 55 1.97 -4.28 2.77
N VAL A 56 3.00 -3.70 2.18
CA VAL A 56 4.35 -4.27 2.14
C VAL A 56 5.22 -3.53 3.15
N LEU A 57 5.83 -4.27 4.05
CA LEU A 57 6.87 -3.77 4.94
C LEU A 57 8.23 -3.99 4.28
N ARG A 58 9.05 -2.94 4.24
CA ARG A 58 10.45 -2.98 3.82
C ARG A 58 11.31 -2.58 4.99
N ALA A 59 12.18 -3.45 5.44
CA ALA A 59 13.18 -3.17 6.45
C ALA A 59 14.55 -3.10 5.78
N LYS A 60 15.21 -1.96 5.85
CA LYS A 60 16.60 -1.81 5.43
C LYS A 60 17.49 -2.00 6.64
N LEU A 61 18.46 -2.89 6.51
CA LEU A 61 19.46 -3.22 7.54
C LEU A 61 20.76 -2.50 7.17
N ASP A 62 21.21 -1.60 8.01
CA ASP A 62 22.48 -0.88 7.83
C ASP A 62 23.37 -1.16 9.08
N ASP A 63 24.69 -1.28 8.89
CA ASP A 63 25.63 -1.42 9.98
C ASP A 63 25.58 -0.21 10.92
N HIS A 64 25.63 -0.50 12.23
CA HIS A 64 25.63 0.52 13.27
C HIS A 64 26.69 0.14 14.34
N PRO A 65 27.35 1.10 14.99
CA PRO A 65 28.36 0.80 16.02
C PRO A 65 27.89 -0.11 17.16
N GLU A 66 26.60 -0.08 17.46
CA GLU A 66 25.96 -0.92 18.49
C GLU A 66 25.27 -2.16 17.93
N GLY A 67 25.48 -2.52 16.65
CA GLY A 67 24.88 -3.66 15.98
C GLY A 67 24.28 -3.30 14.62
N THR A 68 22.95 -3.33 14.47
CA THR A 68 22.25 -3.07 13.20
C THR A 68 21.22 -1.97 13.36
N SER A 69 21.27 -0.96 12.50
CA SER A 69 20.20 0.02 12.35
C SER A 69 19.15 -0.52 11.37
N ILE A 70 17.91 -0.61 11.81
CA ILE A 70 16.77 -1.14 11.04
C ILE A 70 15.85 0.02 10.70
N ARG A 71 15.78 0.38 9.43
CA ARG A 71 14.84 1.38 8.92
C ARG A 71 13.64 0.69 8.31
N LEU A 72 12.50 0.76 9.00
CA LEU A 72 11.23 0.21 8.53
C LEU A 72 10.48 1.24 7.68
N THR A 73 10.01 0.83 6.54
CA THR A 73 9.11 1.61 5.68
C THR A 73 7.93 0.75 5.28
N THR A 74 6.73 1.25 5.57
CA THR A 74 5.48 0.59 5.16
C THR A 74 4.87 1.31 3.97
N GLY A 75 4.30 0.58 3.05
CA GLY A 75 3.66 1.15 1.88
C GLY A 75 2.93 0.11 1.05
N MET A 76 2.22 0.59 0.05
CA MET A 76 1.61 -0.28 -0.97
C MET A 76 2.68 -0.77 -1.95
N ASP A 77 2.47 -1.94 -2.54
CA ASP A 77 3.31 -2.41 -3.63
C ASP A 77 3.29 -1.40 -4.78
N ARG A 78 4.49 -1.09 -5.30
CA ARG A 78 4.66 -0.09 -6.35
C ARG A 78 3.90 -0.45 -7.63
N ILE A 79 3.88 -1.74 -7.97
CA ILE A 79 3.18 -2.23 -9.17
C ILE A 79 1.68 -2.00 -9.01
N VAL A 80 1.12 -2.39 -7.87
CA VAL A 80 -0.31 -2.19 -7.56
C VAL A 80 -0.68 -0.70 -7.57
N PHE A 81 0.19 0.16 -7.02
CA PHE A 81 -0.03 1.61 -7.03
C PHE A 81 -0.05 2.17 -8.46
N VAL A 82 0.91 1.78 -9.31
CA VAL A 82 0.96 2.22 -10.72
C VAL A 82 -0.29 1.75 -11.48
N PHE A 83 -0.67 0.48 -11.32
CA PHE A 83 -1.92 -0.05 -11.91
C PHE A 83 -3.15 0.72 -11.47
N ALA A 84 -3.28 0.99 -10.17
CA ALA A 84 -4.39 1.79 -9.65
C ALA A 84 -4.42 3.20 -10.25
N CYS A 85 -3.25 3.85 -10.40
CA CYS A 85 -3.17 5.17 -11.03
C CYS A 85 -3.58 5.15 -12.50
N ILE A 86 -3.11 4.16 -13.28
CA ILE A 86 -3.47 4.01 -14.70
C ILE A 86 -4.97 3.76 -14.84
N PHE A 87 -5.51 2.87 -14.03
CA PHE A 87 -6.93 2.55 -14.03
C PHE A 87 -7.79 3.78 -13.71
N MET A 88 -7.43 4.51 -12.64
CA MET A 88 -8.14 5.74 -12.26
C MET A 88 -8.04 6.81 -13.34
N ALA A 89 -6.88 6.97 -13.99
CA ALA A 89 -6.72 7.93 -15.09
C ALA A 89 -7.60 7.55 -16.30
N ALA A 90 -7.67 6.28 -16.67
CA ALA A 90 -8.53 5.80 -17.75
C ALA A 90 -10.01 6.08 -17.47
N PHE A 91 -10.49 5.80 -16.25
CA PHE A 91 -11.86 6.11 -15.86
C PHE A 91 -12.15 7.60 -15.80
N ALA A 92 -11.20 8.42 -15.34
CA ALA A 92 -11.33 9.87 -15.35
C ALA A 92 -11.47 10.42 -16.77
N LEU A 93 -10.64 9.95 -17.72
CA LEU A 93 -10.74 10.33 -19.13
C LEU A 93 -12.08 9.90 -19.74
N LEU A 94 -12.54 8.70 -19.42
CA LEU A 94 -13.83 8.20 -19.87
C LEU A 94 -14.96 9.07 -19.30
N ALA A 95 -14.92 9.41 -18.03
CA ALA A 95 -15.92 10.30 -17.39
C ALA A 95 -15.96 11.68 -18.04
N VAL A 96 -14.79 12.25 -18.38
CA VAL A 96 -14.71 13.53 -19.10
C VAL A 96 -15.30 13.43 -20.50
N ALA A 97 -14.98 12.36 -21.25
CA ALA A 97 -15.54 12.14 -22.59
C ALA A 97 -17.07 12.05 -22.56
N PHE A 98 -17.60 11.30 -21.58
CA PHE A 98 -19.06 11.20 -21.39
C PHE A 98 -19.70 12.53 -20.97
N LEU A 99 -19.04 13.30 -20.10
CA LEU A 99 -19.51 14.63 -19.70
C LEU A 99 -19.59 15.57 -20.92
N LEU A 100 -18.57 15.56 -21.79
CA LEU A 100 -18.57 16.36 -23.03
C LEU A 100 -19.66 15.91 -23.99
N ALA A 101 -19.88 14.59 -24.13
CA ALA A 101 -20.98 14.06 -24.93
C ALA A 101 -22.34 14.51 -24.37
N PHE A 102 -22.52 14.45 -23.05
CA PHE A 102 -23.71 14.94 -22.37
C PHE A 102 -23.98 16.42 -22.64
N LEU A 103 -22.97 17.28 -22.46
CA LEU A 103 -23.11 18.69 -22.71
C LEU A 103 -23.54 18.99 -24.17
N ARG A 104 -23.02 18.22 -25.13
CA ARG A 104 -23.45 18.33 -26.53
C ARG A 104 -24.91 17.97 -26.73
N VAL A 105 -25.37 16.86 -26.14
CA VAL A 105 -26.78 16.40 -26.23
C VAL A 105 -27.70 17.42 -25.53
N PHE A 106 -27.31 17.90 -24.35
CA PHE A 106 -28.10 18.87 -23.57
C PHE A 106 -28.25 20.20 -24.26
N THR A 107 -27.25 20.66 -25.03
CA THR A 107 -27.33 21.90 -25.80
C THR A 107 -28.19 21.79 -27.07
N SER A 108 -28.45 20.54 -27.53
CA SER A 108 -29.27 20.31 -28.76
C SER A 108 -30.78 20.29 -28.55
N PHE A 109 -31.26 20.41 -27.32
CA PHE A 109 -32.66 20.58 -26.91
C PHE A 109 -33.71 19.65 -27.60
N GLN A 110 -33.42 18.36 -27.66
CA GLN A 110 -34.43 17.37 -28.05
C GLN A 110 -34.47 16.25 -27.00
N PHE A 111 -35.27 16.44 -25.96
CA PHE A 111 -35.53 15.37 -24.98
C PHE A 111 -36.59 14.41 -25.55
N SER A 112 -36.23 13.22 -25.87
CA SER A 112 -37.12 12.11 -26.23
C SER A 112 -37.12 11.07 -25.11
N ASP A 113 -38.12 10.18 -25.05
CA ASP A 113 -38.20 9.07 -24.08
C ASP A 113 -37.02 8.08 -24.19
N GLN A 114 -36.29 8.12 -25.29
CA GLN A 114 -35.01 7.43 -25.50
C GLN A 114 -33.94 7.92 -24.51
N ASP A 115 -34.02 9.18 -24.07
CA ASP A 115 -33.03 9.85 -23.22
C ASP A 115 -32.92 9.26 -21.80
N ARG A 116 -33.98 8.56 -21.33
CA ARG A 116 -33.96 7.92 -20.01
C ARG A 116 -32.95 6.76 -19.93
N ARG A 117 -32.73 6.04 -21.02
CA ARG A 117 -31.69 5.00 -21.12
C ARG A 117 -30.32 5.63 -21.24
N ASP A 118 -30.22 6.76 -21.90
CA ASP A 118 -28.96 7.48 -22.09
C ASP A 118 -28.44 8.05 -20.77
N TRP A 119 -29.32 8.44 -19.84
CA TRP A 119 -28.95 8.86 -18.48
C TRP A 119 -28.24 7.76 -17.69
N LEU A 120 -28.66 6.50 -17.82
CA LEU A 120 -27.99 5.36 -17.20
C LEU A 120 -26.61 5.14 -17.80
N PHE A 121 -26.46 5.29 -19.11
CA PHE A 121 -25.16 5.20 -19.76
C PHE A 121 -24.21 6.33 -19.34
N LEU A 122 -24.72 7.55 -19.18
CA LEU A 122 -23.94 8.70 -18.72
C LEU A 122 -23.49 8.59 -17.28
N SER A 123 -24.32 8.01 -16.41
CA SER A 123 -23.96 7.86 -14.98
C SER A 123 -22.95 6.74 -14.74
N THR A 124 -22.85 5.76 -15.65
CA THR A 124 -21.98 4.59 -15.48
C THR A 124 -20.50 4.93 -15.26
N PRO A 125 -19.85 5.84 -16.01
CA PRO A 125 -18.46 6.19 -15.78
C PRO A 125 -18.24 6.91 -14.46
N LEU A 126 -19.18 7.75 -14.05
CA LEU A 126 -19.11 8.45 -12.76
C LEU A 126 -19.26 7.46 -11.60
N LEU A 127 -20.21 6.54 -11.68
CA LEU A 127 -20.39 5.47 -10.70
C LEU A 127 -19.16 4.55 -10.63
N SER A 128 -18.57 4.22 -11.78
CA SER A 128 -17.34 3.42 -11.85
C SER A 128 -16.15 4.13 -11.20
N LEU A 129 -16.03 5.46 -11.38
CA LEU A 129 -15.00 6.26 -10.72
C LEU A 129 -15.19 6.26 -9.20
N ILE A 130 -16.41 6.49 -8.72
CA ILE A 130 -16.76 6.47 -7.29
C ILE A 130 -16.49 5.08 -6.71
N ALA A 131 -16.91 4.01 -7.40
CA ALA A 131 -16.66 2.64 -6.99
C ALA A 131 -15.16 2.33 -6.95
N GLY A 132 -14.39 2.79 -7.94
CA GLY A 132 -12.93 2.63 -7.97
C GLY A 132 -12.24 3.30 -6.78
N VAL A 133 -12.59 4.55 -6.48
CA VAL A 133 -12.09 5.26 -5.29
C VAL A 133 -12.50 4.52 -4.01
N GLY A 134 -13.77 4.08 -3.93
CA GLY A 134 -14.29 3.32 -2.80
C GLY A 134 -13.53 2.02 -2.57
N LEU A 135 -13.23 1.25 -3.61
CA LEU A 135 -12.44 0.02 -3.52
C LEU A 135 -11.01 0.27 -3.05
N ILE A 136 -10.35 1.32 -3.54
CA ILE A 136 -9.01 1.70 -3.08
C ILE A 136 -9.04 2.08 -1.59
N GLN A 137 -10.02 2.87 -1.15
CA GLN A 137 -10.18 3.26 0.25
C GLN A 137 -10.48 2.05 1.14
N LEU A 138 -11.38 1.17 0.70
CA LEU A 138 -11.70 -0.06 1.40
C LEU A 138 -10.48 -0.97 1.52
N GLY A 139 -9.72 -1.16 0.45
CA GLY A 139 -8.47 -1.93 0.46
C GLY A 139 -7.46 -1.38 1.46
N ARG A 140 -7.29 -0.05 1.51
CA ARG A 140 -6.43 0.63 2.50
C ARG A 140 -6.95 0.46 3.93
N TYR A 141 -8.25 0.55 4.13
CA TYR A 141 -8.87 0.37 5.43
C TYR A 141 -8.67 -1.06 5.96
N VAL A 142 -8.92 -2.07 5.13
CA VAL A 142 -8.71 -3.49 5.47
C VAL A 142 -7.26 -3.78 5.81
N SER A 143 -6.31 -3.16 5.08
CA SER A 143 -4.87 -3.34 5.31
C SER A 143 -4.29 -2.48 6.44
N ARG A 144 -5.10 -1.67 7.12
CA ARG A 144 -4.64 -0.75 8.16
C ARG A 144 -3.95 -1.45 9.33
N HIS A 145 -4.41 -2.64 9.68
CA HIS A 145 -3.86 -3.44 10.77
C HIS A 145 -2.64 -4.27 10.38
N ASP A 146 -2.33 -4.37 9.09
CA ASP A 146 -1.20 -5.19 8.62
C ASP A 146 0.16 -4.52 8.92
N ALA A 147 0.22 -3.18 8.81
CA ALA A 147 1.46 -2.44 9.07
C ALA A 147 2.00 -2.65 10.51
N PRO A 148 1.21 -2.45 11.58
CA PRO A 148 1.69 -2.68 12.94
C PRO A 148 2.00 -4.16 13.21
N PHE A 149 1.24 -5.09 12.64
CA PHE A 149 1.52 -6.53 12.77
C PHE A 149 2.88 -6.89 12.15
N LEU A 150 3.11 -6.51 10.89
CA LEU A 150 4.38 -6.78 10.20
C LEU A 150 5.58 -6.09 10.86
N THR A 151 5.36 -4.89 11.39
CA THR A 151 6.38 -4.16 12.13
C THR A 151 6.77 -4.92 13.40
N ARG A 152 5.80 -5.38 14.18
CA ARG A 152 6.05 -6.20 15.39
C ARG A 152 6.78 -7.48 15.04
N LEU A 153 6.34 -8.21 14.03
CA LEU A 153 6.99 -9.44 13.59
C LEU A 153 8.50 -9.25 13.36
N VAL A 154 8.87 -8.19 12.62
CA VAL A 154 10.29 -7.92 12.33
C VAL A 154 11.04 -7.43 13.58
N VAL A 155 10.45 -6.53 14.37
CA VAL A 155 11.06 -5.96 15.57
C VAL A 155 11.30 -7.05 16.62
N ASP A 156 10.31 -7.91 16.86
CA ASP A 156 10.42 -9.00 17.83
C ASP A 156 11.44 -10.05 17.38
N ALA A 157 11.42 -10.41 16.09
CA ALA A 157 12.38 -11.35 15.53
C ALA A 157 13.83 -10.88 15.62
N THR A 158 14.04 -9.57 15.43
CA THR A 158 15.38 -8.95 15.45
C THR A 158 15.79 -8.40 16.82
N GLU A 159 14.96 -8.57 17.85
CA GLU A 159 15.19 -8.03 19.20
C GLU A 159 15.49 -6.51 19.19
N ALA A 160 14.91 -5.80 18.22
CA ALA A 160 15.19 -4.40 17.97
C ALA A 160 14.44 -3.50 18.95
N LYS A 161 15.11 -2.42 19.40
CA LYS A 161 14.52 -1.39 20.27
C LYS A 161 14.31 -0.10 19.49
N SER A 162 13.25 0.63 19.83
CA SER A 162 13.03 1.96 19.26
C SER A 162 14.21 2.88 19.62
N LYS A 163 14.71 3.63 18.64
CA LYS A 163 15.81 4.59 18.85
C LYS A 163 15.46 5.70 19.86
N GLY A 164 14.17 5.91 20.16
CA GLY A 164 13.70 6.86 21.17
C GLY A 164 13.89 6.39 22.62
N ASP A 165 13.91 5.08 22.87
CA ASP A 165 14.05 4.53 24.24
C ASP A 165 15.50 4.44 24.72
N SER A 166 16.48 4.60 23.84
CA SER A 166 17.90 4.53 24.19
C SER A 166 18.46 5.85 24.78
N LEU A 167 17.69 6.95 24.74
CA LEU A 167 18.12 8.28 25.24
C LEU A 167 17.70 8.57 26.70
N THR A 168 17.05 7.63 27.37
CA THR A 168 16.54 7.80 28.75
C THR A 168 17.23 6.90 29.79
N ARG A 169 18.50 6.54 29.57
CA ARG A 169 19.32 5.88 30.60
C ARG A 169 20.62 6.61 30.81
#